data_fe6c99da22cc044c853f66febd887258
#
_entry.id   fe6c99da22cc044c853f66febd887258
#
_cell.length_a   1.000
_cell.length_b   1.000
_cell.length_c   1.000
_cell.angle_alpha   90.00
_cell.angle_beta   90.00
_cell.angle_gamma   90.00
#
_symmetry.space_group_name_H-M   'P 1'
#
loop_
_entity.id
_entity.type
_entity.pdbx_description
1 polymer ?
#
loop_
_entity_poly.entity_id
_entity_poly.type
_entity_poly.pdbx_seq_one_letter_code
_entity_poly.pdbx_strand_id
1 'polypeptide(L)'
;MRNENLLSFLLIKRRILKLLAIKYAYSLIVLCGISFMACSDDDPVKKNPYLQTSTRAMLKEVVEVVFNNIDSNTDITVDFGDGTVKEGKAATPITHAYTQSGDYTMLVTAGERVVQKRIRIYDLLALTEAM
;
A
#
# COMPACT_ATOMS: atom_id res chain seq x y z
N MET A 1 54.99 49.01 -33.64
CA MET A 1 53.59 48.69 -34.01
C MET A 1 53.34 47.20 -34.25
N ARG A 2 53.78 46.26 -33.40
CA ARG A 2 53.57 44.84 -33.65
C ARG A 2 53.17 44.00 -32.44
N ASN A 3 52.98 44.61 -31.25
CA ASN A 3 52.74 43.90 -30.04
C ASN A 3 51.28 43.98 -29.53
N GLU A 4 50.48 44.87 -30.07
CA GLU A 4 49.09 45.02 -29.59
C GLU A 4 48.16 43.93 -30.12
N ASN A 5 48.42 43.40 -31.31
CA ASN A 5 47.60 42.34 -31.89
C ASN A 5 47.87 40.97 -31.24
N LEU A 6 49.08 40.75 -30.68
CA LEU A 6 49.40 39.50 -30.02
C LEU A 6 48.77 39.37 -28.63
N LEU A 7 48.72 40.51 -27.89
CA LEU A 7 48.13 40.57 -26.57
C LEU A 7 46.60 40.42 -26.65
N SER A 8 45.96 41.06 -27.60
CA SER A 8 44.51 40.93 -27.80
C SER A 8 44.13 39.51 -28.24
N PHE A 9 44.95 38.88 -29.06
CA PHE A 9 44.75 37.48 -29.48
C PHE A 9 44.89 36.47 -28.31
N LEU A 10 45.84 36.71 -27.41
CA LEU A 10 46.03 35.91 -26.18
C LEU A 10 44.90 36.08 -25.18
N LEU A 11 44.35 37.29 -25.03
CA LEU A 11 43.22 37.61 -24.16
C LEU A 11 41.93 36.96 -24.68
N ILE A 12 41.71 36.97 -26.00
CA ILE A 12 40.56 36.34 -26.63
C ILE A 12 40.66 34.80 -26.50
N LYS A 13 41.83 34.23 -26.69
CA LYS A 13 42.04 32.78 -26.46
C LYS A 13 41.78 32.37 -25.03
N ARG A 14 42.21 33.15 -24.02
CA ARG A 14 41.92 32.87 -22.61
C ARG A 14 40.45 32.99 -22.28
N ARG A 15 39.70 33.93 -22.88
CA ARG A 15 38.25 34.02 -22.69
C ARG A 15 37.47 32.86 -23.33
N ILE A 16 37.89 32.48 -24.53
CA ILE A 16 37.29 31.33 -25.23
C ILE A 16 37.55 30.00 -24.47
N LEU A 17 38.77 29.80 -23.95
CA LEU A 17 39.09 28.62 -23.14
C LEU A 17 38.29 28.55 -21.85
N LYS A 18 38.04 29.70 -21.18
CA LYS A 18 37.18 29.75 -19.98
C LYS A 18 35.73 29.43 -20.32
N LEU A 19 35.19 29.93 -21.44
CA LEU A 19 33.82 29.63 -21.88
C LEU A 19 33.65 28.17 -22.30
N LEU A 20 34.68 27.58 -22.93
CA LEU A 20 34.68 26.13 -23.24
C LEU A 20 34.76 25.28 -21.98
N ALA A 21 35.59 25.65 -21.00
CA ALA A 21 35.65 24.92 -19.72
C ALA A 21 34.33 24.97 -18.94
N ILE A 22 33.61 26.10 -18.98
CA ILE A 22 32.30 26.22 -18.38
C ILE A 22 31.26 25.34 -19.10
N LYS A 23 31.28 25.29 -20.44
CA LYS A 23 30.39 24.43 -21.21
C LYS A 23 30.66 22.93 -20.95
N TYR A 24 31.94 22.54 -20.83
CA TYR A 24 32.28 21.15 -20.47
C TYR A 24 31.92 20.81 -19.02
N ALA A 25 32.06 21.77 -18.08
CA ALA A 25 31.64 21.57 -16.70
C ALA A 25 30.12 21.39 -16.59
N TYR A 26 29.34 22.17 -17.32
CA TYR A 26 27.87 21.99 -17.38
C TYR A 26 27.47 20.68 -18.06
N SER A 27 28.17 20.25 -19.11
CA SER A 27 27.92 18.96 -19.76
C SER A 27 28.21 17.78 -18.82
N LEU A 28 29.26 17.88 -18.00
CA LEU A 28 29.60 16.85 -17.00
C LEU A 28 28.60 16.81 -15.85
N ILE A 29 28.09 17.96 -15.42
CA ILE A 29 27.07 18.05 -14.36
C ILE A 29 25.74 17.48 -14.87
N VAL A 30 25.37 17.75 -16.12
CA VAL A 30 24.15 17.17 -16.71
C VAL A 30 24.28 15.66 -16.90
N LEU A 31 25.46 15.14 -17.28
CA LEU A 31 25.69 13.69 -17.37
C LEU A 31 25.71 12.99 -16.00
N CYS A 32 26.28 13.64 -14.96
CA CYS A 32 26.21 13.12 -13.59
C CYS A 32 24.82 13.26 -12.98
N GLY A 33 24.06 14.30 -13.35
CA GLY A 33 22.69 14.52 -12.84
C GLY A 33 21.67 13.50 -13.33
N ILE A 34 21.94 12.82 -14.45
CA ILE A 34 21.05 11.77 -14.98
C ILE A 34 21.32 10.41 -14.31
N SER A 35 22.45 10.24 -13.64
CA SER A 35 22.81 8.97 -12.97
C SER A 35 22.27 8.86 -11.54
N PHE A 36 21.63 9.90 -10.98
CA PHE A 36 20.96 9.89 -9.67
C PHE A 36 19.44 9.97 -9.75
N MET A 37 18.86 9.68 -10.91
CA MET A 37 17.54 9.07 -10.89
C MET A 37 17.73 7.58 -10.59
N ALA A 38 18.28 7.29 -9.41
CA ALA A 38 17.97 6.06 -8.74
C ALA A 38 16.44 6.04 -8.68
N CYS A 39 15.84 5.12 -9.42
CA CYS A 39 14.51 4.63 -9.15
C CYS A 39 14.39 4.42 -7.64
N SER A 40 13.83 5.38 -6.93
CA SER A 40 12.96 5.06 -5.84
C SER A 40 11.73 4.48 -6.53
N ASP A 41 11.77 3.19 -6.82
CA ASP A 41 10.58 2.37 -6.98
C ASP A 41 9.92 2.24 -5.60
N ASP A 42 9.69 3.36 -4.95
CA ASP A 42 8.67 3.57 -3.96
C ASP A 42 7.38 4.02 -4.68
N ASP A 43 7.05 3.35 -5.78
CA ASP A 43 5.65 3.18 -6.09
C ASP A 43 5.09 2.44 -4.88
N PRO A 44 4.20 3.06 -4.09
CA PRO A 44 3.49 2.32 -3.08
C PRO A 44 2.81 1.20 -3.85
N VAL A 45 3.34 -0.02 -3.71
CA VAL A 45 2.70 -1.23 -4.24
C VAL A 45 1.27 -1.08 -3.76
N LYS A 46 0.35 -0.75 -4.68
CA LYS A 46 -1.08 -0.67 -4.37
C LYS A 46 -1.47 -2.09 -4.00
N LYS A 47 -1.19 -2.44 -2.74
CA LYS A 47 -1.60 -3.72 -2.19
C LYS A 47 -3.10 -3.74 -2.31
N ASN A 48 -3.62 -4.65 -3.10
CA ASN A 48 -5.06 -4.78 -3.26
C ASN A 48 -5.71 -4.95 -1.88
N PRO A 49 -6.79 -4.23 -1.59
CA PRO A 49 -7.52 -4.43 -0.36
C PRO A 49 -7.96 -5.89 -0.22
N TYR A 50 -7.75 -6.48 0.96
CA TYR A 50 -8.16 -7.84 1.23
C TYR A 50 -8.77 -7.98 2.64
N LEU A 51 -9.71 -8.90 2.74
CA LEU A 51 -10.38 -9.26 3.97
C LEU A 51 -9.63 -10.39 4.67
N GLN A 52 -9.26 -10.14 5.93
CA GLN A 52 -8.69 -11.14 6.84
C GLN A 52 -9.73 -11.52 7.89
N THR A 53 -10.08 -12.79 7.94
CA THR A 53 -11.00 -13.36 8.94
C THR A 53 -10.84 -14.87 8.99
N SER A 54 -11.23 -15.49 10.09
CA SER A 54 -11.27 -16.94 10.23
C SER A 54 -12.33 -17.56 9.32
N THR A 55 -12.04 -18.73 8.76
CA THR A 55 -13.02 -19.54 8.01
C THR A 55 -13.66 -20.62 8.86
N ARG A 56 -13.16 -20.83 10.08
CA ARG A 56 -13.62 -21.78 11.09
C ARG A 56 -13.45 -21.18 12.46
N ALA A 57 -14.41 -21.41 13.35
CA ALA A 57 -14.32 -21.04 14.74
C ALA A 57 -15.15 -21.99 15.60
N MET A 58 -14.93 -21.99 16.90
CA MET A 58 -15.76 -22.70 17.85
C MET A 58 -16.96 -21.85 18.29
N LEU A 59 -17.98 -22.49 18.79
CA LEU A 59 -19.14 -21.83 19.38
C LEU A 59 -18.70 -20.88 20.50
N LYS A 60 -19.15 -19.64 20.47
CA LYS A 60 -18.79 -18.55 21.40
C LYS A 60 -17.33 -18.07 21.30
N GLU A 61 -16.53 -18.61 20.38
CA GLU A 61 -15.21 -18.04 20.05
C GLU A 61 -15.38 -16.71 19.34
N VAL A 62 -14.50 -15.75 19.66
CA VAL A 62 -14.51 -14.42 19.04
C VAL A 62 -13.90 -14.51 17.66
N VAL A 63 -14.67 -14.22 16.65
CA VAL A 63 -14.25 -14.07 15.26
C VAL A 63 -13.93 -12.61 15.01
N GLU A 64 -12.75 -12.37 14.46
CA GLU A 64 -12.26 -11.04 14.11
C GLU A 64 -12.32 -10.83 12.61
N VAL A 65 -12.79 -9.67 12.18
CA VAL A 65 -12.85 -9.23 10.79
C VAL A 65 -12.00 -7.98 10.63
N VAL A 66 -10.94 -8.08 9.82
CA VAL A 66 -10.02 -6.99 9.53
C VAL A 66 -9.96 -6.76 8.02
N PHE A 67 -10.10 -5.52 7.60
CA PHE A 67 -9.95 -5.14 6.21
C PHE A 67 -8.62 -4.43 6.01
N ASN A 68 -7.72 -5.05 5.26
CA ASN A 68 -6.36 -4.55 5.05
C ASN A 68 -6.20 -3.81 3.72
N ASN A 69 -5.21 -2.91 3.65
CA ASN A 69 -4.84 -2.15 2.45
C ASN A 69 -5.98 -1.25 1.91
N ILE A 70 -6.77 -0.70 2.79
CA ILE A 70 -7.82 0.28 2.53
C ILE A 70 -7.58 1.50 3.43
N ASP A 71 -8.17 2.63 3.08
CA ASP A 71 -8.10 3.83 3.94
C ASP A 71 -8.68 3.53 5.33
N SER A 72 -7.94 3.91 6.37
CA SER A 72 -8.31 3.69 7.77
C SER A 72 -9.64 4.30 8.18
N ASN A 73 -10.06 5.37 7.50
CA ASN A 73 -11.33 6.06 7.74
C ASN A 73 -12.50 5.48 6.95
N THR A 74 -12.27 4.48 6.09
CA THR A 74 -13.34 3.83 5.34
C THR A 74 -14.34 3.17 6.27
N ASP A 75 -15.62 3.42 6.05
CA ASP A 75 -16.70 2.75 6.77
C ASP A 75 -16.80 1.30 6.34
N ILE A 76 -16.87 0.41 7.32
CA ILE A 76 -17.01 -1.03 7.15
C ILE A 76 -18.34 -1.46 7.78
N THR A 77 -19.12 -2.20 7.03
CA THR A 77 -20.33 -2.89 7.54
C THR A 77 -20.14 -4.38 7.38
N VAL A 78 -20.35 -5.14 8.44
CA VAL A 78 -20.27 -6.60 8.45
C VAL A 78 -21.60 -7.20 8.84
N ASP A 79 -22.23 -7.91 7.92
CA ASP A 79 -23.33 -8.82 8.20
C ASP A 79 -22.73 -10.21 8.44
N PHE A 80 -22.91 -10.75 9.62
CA PHE A 80 -22.33 -12.05 10.03
C PHE A 80 -23.15 -13.26 9.55
N GLY A 81 -24.32 -13.03 8.94
CA GLY A 81 -25.17 -14.08 8.41
C GLY A 81 -26.00 -14.84 9.46
N ASP A 82 -25.91 -14.43 10.72
CA ASP A 82 -26.74 -14.92 11.82
C ASP A 82 -27.81 -13.92 12.27
N GLY A 83 -28.01 -12.87 11.49
CA GLY A 83 -28.89 -11.73 11.79
C GLY A 83 -28.19 -10.58 12.51
N THR A 84 -26.92 -10.72 12.84
CA THR A 84 -26.12 -9.65 13.45
C THR A 84 -25.40 -8.83 12.38
N VAL A 85 -25.59 -7.52 12.42
CA VAL A 85 -24.88 -6.55 11.59
C VAL A 85 -24.09 -5.61 12.49
N LYS A 86 -22.83 -5.36 12.17
CA LYS A 86 -21.97 -4.40 12.87
C LYS A 86 -21.30 -3.44 11.91
N GLU A 87 -21.12 -2.23 12.39
CA GLU A 87 -20.46 -1.16 11.65
C GLU A 87 -19.22 -0.67 12.40
N GLY A 88 -18.25 -0.17 11.66
CA GLY A 88 -17.00 0.36 12.20
C GLY A 88 -16.16 1.03 11.15
N LYS A 89 -14.92 1.32 11.51
CA LYS A 89 -13.90 1.86 10.57
C LYS A 89 -12.88 0.78 10.24
N ALA A 90 -12.28 0.88 9.06
CA ALA A 90 -11.25 -0.06 8.60
C ALA A 90 -10.03 -0.14 9.54
N ALA A 91 -9.75 0.93 10.29
CA ALA A 91 -8.68 0.97 11.30
C ALA A 91 -8.92 0.06 12.51
N THR A 92 -10.16 -0.35 12.76
CA THR A 92 -10.54 -1.09 13.96
C THR A 92 -11.13 -2.44 13.60
N PRO A 93 -10.62 -3.55 14.17
CA PRO A 93 -11.21 -4.86 13.97
C PRO A 93 -12.65 -4.92 14.42
N ILE A 94 -13.52 -5.55 13.63
CA ILE A 94 -14.91 -5.81 13.99
C ILE A 94 -15.00 -7.25 14.48
N THR A 95 -15.48 -7.43 15.72
CA THR A 95 -15.51 -8.75 16.36
C THR A 95 -16.93 -9.24 16.58
N HIS A 96 -17.12 -10.56 16.48
CA HIS A 96 -18.39 -11.23 16.73
C HIS A 96 -18.18 -12.65 17.29
N ALA A 97 -19.12 -13.10 18.13
CA ALA A 97 -19.15 -14.47 18.64
C ALA A 97 -20.51 -15.09 18.31
N TYR A 98 -20.49 -16.20 17.57
CA TYR A 98 -21.69 -16.94 17.18
C TYR A 98 -22.25 -17.71 18.36
N THR A 99 -23.58 -17.72 18.50
CA THR A 99 -24.30 -18.41 19.58
C THR A 99 -24.85 -19.78 19.18
N GLN A 100 -24.79 -20.10 17.89
CA GLN A 100 -25.22 -21.38 17.34
C GLN A 100 -24.15 -21.93 16.39
N SER A 101 -23.97 -23.23 16.35
CA SER A 101 -23.13 -23.91 15.38
C SER A 101 -23.80 -23.95 14.00
N GLY A 102 -23.01 -23.94 12.95
CA GLY A 102 -23.53 -23.99 11.58
C GLY A 102 -22.59 -23.35 10.56
N ASP A 103 -23.04 -23.31 9.33
CA ASP A 103 -22.38 -22.63 8.22
C ASP A 103 -23.01 -21.24 8.02
N TYR A 104 -22.21 -20.22 8.15
CA TYR A 104 -22.63 -18.84 7.95
C TYR A 104 -21.91 -18.21 6.76
N THR A 105 -22.56 -17.25 6.15
CA THR A 105 -21.99 -16.46 5.07
C THR A 105 -21.95 -15.01 5.50
N MET A 106 -20.75 -14.53 5.79
CA MET A 106 -20.52 -13.13 6.11
C MET A 106 -20.49 -12.29 4.84
N LEU A 107 -21.11 -11.12 4.89
CA LEU A 107 -21.03 -10.09 3.87
C LEU A 107 -20.34 -8.86 4.45
N VAL A 108 -19.20 -8.51 3.91
CA VAL A 108 -18.39 -7.37 4.36
C VAL A 108 -18.42 -6.30 3.28
N THR A 109 -18.95 -5.14 3.61
CA THR A 109 -19.00 -3.97 2.75
C THR A 109 -17.98 -2.95 3.23
N ALA A 110 -17.11 -2.49 2.35
CA ALA A 110 -16.08 -1.50 2.60
C ALA A 110 -16.09 -0.43 1.51
N GLY A 111 -16.75 0.69 1.75
CA GLY A 111 -17.03 1.68 0.73
C GLY A 111 -17.85 1.07 -0.41
N GLU A 112 -17.32 1.08 -1.63
CA GLU A 112 -17.97 0.48 -2.81
C GLU A 112 -17.69 -1.03 -2.98
N ARG A 113 -16.85 -1.61 -2.12
CA ARG A 113 -16.45 -3.02 -2.21
C ARG A 113 -17.30 -3.89 -1.34
N VAL A 114 -17.74 -5.01 -1.90
CA VAL A 114 -18.49 -6.05 -1.17
C VAL A 114 -17.73 -7.37 -1.29
N VAL A 115 -17.41 -7.97 -0.16
CA VAL A 115 -16.70 -9.25 -0.08
C VAL A 115 -17.55 -10.24 0.69
N GLN A 116 -17.76 -11.41 0.13
CA GLN A 116 -18.47 -12.52 0.75
C GLN A 116 -17.48 -13.55 1.27
N LYS A 117 -17.67 -14.02 2.51
CA LYS A 117 -16.82 -15.03 3.15
C LYS A 117 -17.67 -16.05 3.89
N ARG A 118 -17.35 -17.33 3.70
CA ARG A 118 -18.01 -18.41 4.50
C ARG A 118 -17.21 -18.69 5.75
N ILE A 119 -17.91 -18.94 6.85
CA ILE A 119 -17.36 -19.39 8.11
C ILE A 119 -18.18 -20.57 8.63
N ARG A 120 -17.50 -21.60 9.15
CA ARG A 120 -18.13 -22.73 9.82
C ARG A 120 -17.89 -22.65 11.32
N ILE A 121 -18.97 -22.73 12.09
CA ILE A 121 -18.94 -22.71 13.55
C ILE A 121 -19.20 -24.12 14.06
N TYR A 122 -18.26 -24.64 14.85
CA TYR A 122 -18.33 -25.96 15.43
C TYR A 122 -18.80 -25.91 16.89
N ASP A 123 -19.66 -26.85 17.28
CA ASP A 123 -19.94 -27.12 18.67
C ASP A 123 -19.07 -28.30 19.16
N LEU A 124 -18.33 -28.06 20.24
CA LEU A 124 -17.44 -29.08 20.80
C LEU A 124 -18.23 -30.29 21.34
N LEU A 125 -19.43 -30.07 21.87
CA LEU A 125 -20.30 -31.12 22.42
C LEU A 125 -20.80 -32.05 21.32
N ALA A 126 -21.20 -31.49 20.17
CA ALA A 126 -21.67 -32.27 19.03
C ALA A 126 -20.54 -33.15 18.41
N LEU A 127 -19.28 -32.73 18.52
CA LEU A 127 -18.13 -33.52 18.07
C LEU A 127 -17.82 -34.74 18.98
N THR A 128 -18.14 -34.60 20.28
CA THR A 128 -17.90 -35.69 21.27
C THR A 128 -18.95 -36.79 21.19
N GLU A 129 -20.19 -36.46 20.78
CA GLU A 129 -21.26 -37.45 20.60
C GLU A 129 -21.15 -38.25 19.29
N ALA A 130 -20.32 -37.79 18.33
CA ALA A 130 -20.12 -38.44 17.03
C ALA A 130 -18.97 -39.45 17.01
N MET A 131 -18.25 -39.65 18.12
CA MET A 131 -17.17 -40.63 18.31
C MET A 131 -17.65 -41.80 19.16
#